data_f563008ffba7c7f432b2e70f6cf02358
#
_entry.id   f563008ffba7c7f432b2e70f6cf02358
#
_cell.length_a   1.000
_cell.length_b   1.000
_cell.length_c   1.000
_cell.angle_alpha   90.00
_cell.angle_beta   90.00
_cell.angle_gamma   90.00
#
_symmetry.space_group_name_H-M   'P 1'
#
loop_
_entity.id
_entity.type
_entity.pdbx_description
1 polymer ?
#
loop_
_entity_poly.entity_id
_entity_poly.type
_entity_poly.pdbx_seq_one_letter_code
_entity_poly.pdbx_strand_id
1 'polypeptide(L)'
;MYPFGFGMSYTDFEITGSVKNVDENSVIVDTAVKNTGDCSGKEVVQVYIEAPQGKLGKPARTFVGYAKTVELDAQDSQKLTISCPKSYFASYDDSGITGHKSAFILEEGEYKVYAGNNVAEAEYIGSFSQEFQVIEQLEEALAPIEEFERMHPVSADKADNSEKDSGDNTGTVSYTH
;
A
#
# COMPACT_ATOMS: atom_id res chain seq x y z
N MET A 1 12.11 13.77 -5.22
CA MET A 1 12.08 12.70 -4.20
C MET A 1 11.75 11.40 -4.92
N TYR A 2 12.44 10.29 -4.63
CA TYR A 2 12.12 9.00 -5.26
C TYR A 2 10.93 8.36 -4.54
N PRO A 3 9.97 7.75 -5.27
CA PRO A 3 8.85 7.03 -4.66
C PRO A 3 9.32 5.75 -3.97
N PHE A 4 8.49 5.23 -3.06
CA PHE A 4 8.75 3.93 -2.43
C PHE A 4 8.85 2.81 -3.48
N GLY A 5 9.86 1.96 -3.34
CA GLY A 5 10.12 0.86 -4.26
C GLY A 5 10.93 1.25 -5.51
N PHE A 6 11.23 2.54 -5.71
CA PHE A 6 11.99 2.97 -6.89
C PHE A 6 13.37 2.30 -6.95
N GLY A 7 13.70 1.79 -8.13
CA GLY A 7 15.00 1.24 -8.48
C GLY A 7 15.41 1.67 -9.89
N MET A 8 16.72 1.73 -10.14
CA MET A 8 17.24 1.93 -11.49
C MET A 8 17.57 0.58 -12.12
N SER A 9 17.28 0.42 -13.40
CA SER A 9 17.60 -0.75 -14.19
C SER A 9 18.43 -0.34 -15.42
N TYR A 10 19.20 -1.28 -15.97
CA TYR A 10 19.91 -1.11 -17.25
C TYR A 10 19.08 -1.53 -18.45
N THR A 11 17.86 -2.00 -18.21
CA THR A 11 16.90 -2.44 -19.23
C THR A 11 15.50 -2.08 -18.79
N ASP A 12 14.53 -2.09 -19.70
CA ASP A 12 13.14 -1.74 -19.45
C ASP A 12 12.28 -2.98 -19.31
N PHE A 13 11.28 -2.91 -18.42
CA PHE A 13 10.34 -4.00 -18.20
C PHE A 13 8.90 -3.52 -18.32
N GLU A 14 8.08 -4.33 -18.95
CA GLU A 14 6.63 -4.21 -18.96
C GLU A 14 6.05 -5.19 -17.92
N ILE A 15 5.22 -4.69 -17.01
CA ILE A 15 4.56 -5.47 -15.98
C ILE A 15 3.06 -5.42 -16.21
N THR A 16 2.44 -6.59 -16.35
CA THR A 16 0.98 -6.74 -16.42
C THR A 16 0.51 -7.71 -15.35
N GLY A 17 -0.75 -7.64 -14.95
CA GLY A 17 -1.26 -8.52 -13.90
C GLY A 17 -2.77 -8.60 -13.85
N SER A 18 -3.24 -9.50 -13.00
CA SER A 18 -4.65 -9.65 -12.66
C SER A 18 -4.81 -10.30 -11.29
N VAL A 19 -5.92 -10.00 -10.63
CA VAL A 19 -6.35 -10.72 -9.42
C VAL A 19 -6.83 -12.10 -9.84
N LYS A 20 -6.13 -13.15 -9.39
CA LYS A 20 -6.43 -14.55 -9.73
C LYS A 20 -7.48 -15.15 -8.81
N ASN A 21 -7.33 -14.95 -7.51
CA ASN A 21 -8.19 -15.52 -6.49
C ASN A 21 -8.15 -14.68 -5.23
N VAL A 22 -9.26 -14.69 -4.49
CA VAL A 22 -9.38 -14.09 -3.15
C VAL A 22 -9.95 -15.16 -2.25
N ASP A 23 -9.17 -15.60 -1.27
CA ASP A 23 -9.62 -16.54 -0.26
C ASP A 23 -9.80 -15.85 1.11
N GLU A 24 -10.06 -16.62 2.16
CA GLU A 24 -10.30 -16.10 3.51
C GLU A 24 -9.09 -15.31 4.06
N ASN A 25 -7.88 -15.75 3.75
CA ASN A 25 -6.66 -15.25 4.38
C ASN A 25 -5.73 -14.49 3.44
N SER A 26 -5.93 -14.58 2.13
CA SER A 26 -5.02 -14.01 1.14
C SER A 26 -5.70 -13.56 -0.16
N VAL A 27 -4.99 -12.69 -0.86
CA VAL A 27 -5.28 -12.31 -2.25
C VAL A 27 -4.15 -12.85 -3.12
N ILE A 28 -4.49 -13.64 -4.13
CA ILE A 28 -3.53 -14.20 -5.07
C ILE A 28 -3.54 -13.37 -6.35
N VAL A 29 -2.36 -12.89 -6.73
CA VAL A 29 -2.15 -12.07 -7.93
C VAL A 29 -1.24 -12.83 -8.90
N ASP A 30 -1.68 -12.98 -10.14
CA ASP A 30 -0.82 -13.42 -11.25
C ASP A 30 -0.31 -12.19 -11.99
N THR A 31 1.00 -12.16 -12.26
CA THR A 31 1.66 -11.10 -13.03
C THR A 31 2.51 -11.71 -14.14
N ALA A 32 2.73 -10.93 -15.19
CA ALA A 32 3.69 -11.24 -16.23
C ALA A 32 4.65 -10.07 -16.38
N VAL A 33 5.94 -10.38 -16.42
CA VAL A 33 7.02 -9.41 -16.62
C VAL A 33 7.69 -9.73 -17.93
N LYS A 34 7.81 -8.75 -18.81
CA LYS A 34 8.55 -8.85 -20.07
C LYS A 34 9.70 -7.86 -20.06
N ASN A 35 10.89 -8.32 -20.38
CA ASN A 35 12.02 -7.45 -20.66
C ASN A 35 11.84 -6.84 -22.06
N THR A 36 11.58 -5.54 -22.13
CA THR A 36 11.35 -4.82 -23.39
C THR A 36 12.60 -4.11 -23.91
N GLY A 37 13.67 -4.07 -23.11
CA GLY A 37 14.95 -3.49 -23.50
C GLY A 37 15.89 -4.47 -24.20
N ASP A 38 17.13 -4.04 -24.41
CA ASP A 38 18.14 -4.77 -25.21
C ASP A 38 19.17 -5.53 -24.36
N CYS A 39 19.15 -5.36 -23.04
CA CYS A 39 20.07 -6.00 -22.10
C CYS A 39 19.34 -7.02 -21.22
N SER A 40 20.04 -8.06 -20.76
CA SER A 40 19.48 -8.95 -19.74
C SER A 40 19.35 -8.23 -18.39
N GLY A 41 18.34 -8.59 -17.60
CA GLY A 41 18.11 -8.01 -16.31
C GLY A 41 17.08 -8.75 -15.47
N LYS A 42 16.89 -8.26 -14.23
CA LYS A 42 15.92 -8.78 -13.26
C LYS A 42 15.05 -7.65 -12.78
N GLU A 43 13.75 -7.93 -12.61
CA GLU A 43 12.80 -6.95 -12.09
C GLU A 43 12.11 -7.48 -10.83
N VAL A 44 11.69 -6.54 -9.97
CA VAL A 44 10.88 -6.84 -8.78
C VAL A 44 9.49 -6.29 -8.99
N VAL A 45 8.53 -7.19 -9.12
CA VAL A 45 7.12 -6.83 -9.11
C VAL A 45 6.68 -6.59 -7.68
N GLN A 46 6.11 -5.44 -7.41
CA GLN A 46 5.54 -5.03 -6.13
C GLN A 46 4.02 -4.93 -6.26
N VAL A 47 3.29 -5.46 -5.27
CA VAL A 47 1.84 -5.42 -5.22
C VAL A 47 1.40 -4.48 -4.12
N TYR A 48 0.44 -3.62 -4.46
CA TYR A 48 -0.15 -2.64 -3.55
C TYR A 48 -1.67 -2.77 -3.51
N ILE A 49 -2.25 -2.47 -2.36
CA ILE A 49 -3.70 -2.43 -2.16
C ILE A 49 -4.10 -1.01 -1.73
N GLU A 50 -5.13 -0.48 -2.39
CA GLU A 50 -5.89 0.69 -1.98
C GLU A 50 -7.17 0.18 -1.28
N ALA A 51 -7.23 0.35 0.03
CA ALA A 51 -8.38 -0.01 0.83
C ALA A 51 -9.42 1.13 0.85
N PRO A 52 -10.72 0.81 1.02
CA PRO A 52 -11.74 1.84 1.14
C PRO A 52 -11.48 2.73 2.36
N GLN A 53 -11.69 4.03 2.23
CA GLN A 53 -11.58 5.01 3.32
C GLN A 53 -12.85 4.95 4.18
N GLY A 54 -12.90 4.00 5.12
CA GLY A 54 -14.01 3.80 6.04
C GLY A 54 -13.89 4.65 7.31
N LYS A 55 -14.17 4.06 8.47
CA LYS A 55 -14.07 4.73 9.78
C LYS A 55 -12.62 4.90 10.24
N LEU A 56 -11.72 4.02 9.79
CA LEU A 56 -10.30 4.06 10.09
C LEU A 56 -9.55 4.80 8.98
N GLY A 57 -8.66 5.72 9.34
CA GLY A 57 -7.76 6.36 8.39
C GLY A 57 -6.76 5.35 7.80
N LYS A 58 -6.60 5.36 6.48
CA LYS A 58 -5.75 4.42 5.76
C LYS A 58 -4.82 5.14 4.80
N PRO A 59 -3.61 4.62 4.54
CA PRO A 59 -2.77 5.15 3.49
C PRO A 59 -3.44 4.98 2.13
N ALA A 60 -3.09 5.82 1.16
CA ALA A 60 -3.62 5.74 -0.21
C ALA A 60 -3.31 4.38 -0.85
N ARG A 61 -2.13 3.82 -0.58
CA ARG A 61 -1.72 2.49 -1.03
C ARG A 61 -0.87 1.82 0.03
N THR A 62 -1.12 0.54 0.29
CA THR A 62 -0.35 -0.31 1.20
C THR A 62 0.41 -1.34 0.39
N PHE A 63 1.72 -1.45 0.60
CA PHE A 63 2.54 -2.53 0.04
C PHE A 63 2.19 -3.86 0.73
N VAL A 64 1.88 -4.90 -0.07
CA VAL A 64 1.34 -6.15 0.46
C VAL A 64 2.07 -7.40 -0.01
N GLY A 65 2.93 -7.29 -1.00
CA GLY A 65 3.70 -8.44 -1.48
C GLY A 65 4.61 -8.09 -2.65
N TYR A 66 5.55 -8.98 -2.94
CA TYR A 66 6.44 -8.84 -4.07
C TYR A 66 6.94 -10.19 -4.57
N ALA A 67 7.42 -10.21 -5.80
CA ALA A 67 8.24 -11.30 -6.33
C ALA A 67 9.31 -10.75 -7.28
N LYS A 68 10.45 -11.43 -7.34
CA LYS A 68 11.55 -11.07 -8.22
C LYS A 68 11.66 -12.08 -9.35
N THR A 69 11.89 -11.61 -10.59
CA THR A 69 12.15 -12.48 -11.74
C THR A 69 13.50 -13.17 -11.62
N VAL A 70 13.65 -14.27 -12.35
CA VAL A 70 14.99 -14.71 -12.78
C VAL A 70 15.59 -13.66 -13.71
N GLU A 71 16.83 -13.86 -14.14
CA GLU A 71 17.41 -13.03 -15.18
C GLU A 71 16.69 -13.33 -16.50
N LEU A 72 16.15 -12.26 -17.10
CA LEU A 72 15.44 -12.32 -18.38
C LEU A 72 16.32 -11.71 -19.45
N ASP A 73 16.57 -12.48 -20.51
CA ASP A 73 17.22 -11.93 -21.69
C ASP A 73 16.32 -10.92 -22.42
N ALA A 74 16.88 -10.17 -23.37
CA ALA A 74 16.12 -9.21 -24.17
C ALA A 74 14.91 -9.91 -24.83
N GLN A 75 13.71 -9.31 -24.67
CA GLN A 75 12.41 -9.79 -25.14
C GLN A 75 11.84 -11.02 -24.42
N ASP A 76 12.56 -11.62 -23.46
CA ASP A 76 12.04 -12.71 -22.65
C ASP A 76 10.99 -12.26 -21.65
N SER A 77 10.18 -13.20 -21.20
CA SER A 77 9.12 -12.95 -20.22
C SER A 77 9.00 -14.04 -19.18
N GLN A 78 8.51 -13.67 -17.99
CA GLN A 78 8.23 -14.61 -16.90
C GLN A 78 6.87 -14.30 -16.27
N LYS A 79 6.13 -15.36 -15.93
CA LYS A 79 4.94 -15.25 -15.09
C LYS A 79 5.31 -15.48 -13.64
N LEU A 80 4.71 -14.67 -12.74
CA LEU A 80 4.88 -14.76 -11.30
C LEU A 80 3.50 -14.82 -10.64
N THR A 81 3.38 -15.64 -9.61
CA THR A 81 2.20 -15.65 -8.73
C THR A 81 2.61 -15.15 -7.35
N ILE A 82 1.93 -14.13 -6.86
CA ILE A 82 2.23 -13.45 -5.60
C ILE A 82 1.07 -13.65 -4.65
N SER A 83 1.34 -14.17 -3.47
CA SER A 83 0.36 -14.29 -2.38
C SER A 83 0.50 -13.09 -1.45
N CYS A 84 -0.61 -12.37 -1.25
CA CYS A 84 -0.70 -11.17 -0.44
C CYS A 84 -1.59 -11.46 0.78
N PRO A 85 -1.02 -11.72 1.97
CA PRO A 85 -1.81 -11.99 3.16
C PRO A 85 -2.72 -10.81 3.54
N LYS A 86 -3.96 -11.08 3.88
CA LYS A 86 -4.94 -10.05 4.28
C LYS A 86 -4.52 -9.29 5.53
N SER A 87 -3.76 -9.90 6.42
CA SER A 87 -3.17 -9.25 7.60
C SER A 87 -2.24 -8.08 7.26
N TYR A 88 -1.65 -8.04 6.05
CA TYR A 88 -0.72 -6.98 5.67
C TYR A 88 -1.41 -5.65 5.32
N PHE A 89 -2.70 -5.68 5.05
CA PHE A 89 -3.50 -4.48 4.77
C PHE A 89 -4.69 -4.30 5.73
N ALA A 90 -4.73 -5.09 6.81
CA ALA A 90 -5.65 -4.87 7.91
C ALA A 90 -5.29 -3.56 8.65
N SER A 91 -6.32 -2.84 9.09
CA SER A 91 -6.16 -1.61 9.86
C SER A 91 -6.35 -1.88 11.33
N TYR A 92 -5.54 -1.25 12.17
CA TYR A 92 -5.68 -1.36 13.62
C TYR A 92 -6.71 -0.35 14.15
N ASP A 93 -7.70 -0.82 14.90
CA ASP A 93 -8.67 0.01 15.60
C ASP A 93 -8.24 0.23 17.06
N ASP A 94 -7.54 1.33 17.30
CA ASP A 94 -7.07 1.72 18.63
C ASP A 94 -8.18 2.38 19.48
N SER A 95 -9.13 3.01 18.81
CA SER A 95 -10.20 3.80 19.45
C SER A 95 -11.48 2.99 19.73
N GLY A 96 -11.67 1.88 19.05
CA GLY A 96 -12.91 1.10 19.09
C GLY A 96 -14.04 1.71 18.25
N ILE A 97 -13.72 2.61 17.29
CA ILE A 97 -14.73 3.27 16.44
C ILE A 97 -15.50 2.28 15.57
N THR A 98 -14.93 1.11 15.29
CA THR A 98 -15.60 0.02 14.55
C THR A 98 -16.40 -0.90 15.46
N GLY A 99 -16.27 -0.78 16.78
CA GLY A 99 -16.83 -1.68 17.78
C GLY A 99 -15.86 -2.76 18.26
N HIS A 100 -14.63 -2.79 17.73
CA HIS A 100 -13.60 -3.78 18.04
C HIS A 100 -12.27 -3.10 18.43
N LYS A 101 -12.26 -2.48 19.64
CA LYS A 101 -11.06 -1.82 20.15
C LYS A 101 -9.88 -2.80 20.23
N SER A 102 -8.69 -2.32 19.88
CA SER A 102 -7.43 -3.09 19.91
C SER A 102 -7.45 -4.32 18.97
N ALA A 103 -8.08 -4.19 17.81
CA ALA A 103 -8.16 -5.26 16.82
C ALA A 103 -7.58 -4.83 15.45
N PHE A 104 -6.99 -5.80 14.75
CA PHE A 104 -6.74 -5.67 13.32
C PHE A 104 -7.96 -6.10 12.54
N ILE A 105 -8.47 -5.22 11.68
CA ILE A 105 -9.71 -5.42 10.94
C ILE A 105 -9.56 -5.08 9.47
N LEU A 106 -10.40 -5.69 8.65
CA LEU A 106 -10.73 -5.25 7.29
C LEU A 106 -12.13 -4.65 7.32
N GLU A 107 -12.25 -3.39 6.94
CA GLU A 107 -13.55 -2.75 6.77
C GLU A 107 -14.19 -3.24 5.48
N GLU A 108 -15.53 -3.28 5.45
CA GLU A 108 -16.26 -3.66 4.24
C GLU A 108 -16.06 -2.64 3.11
N GLY A 109 -16.00 -3.12 1.88
CA GLY A 109 -15.92 -2.28 0.70
C GLY A 109 -15.09 -2.88 -0.43
N GLU A 110 -14.83 -2.06 -1.44
CA GLU A 110 -14.02 -2.42 -2.58
C GLU A 110 -12.55 -2.12 -2.32
N TYR A 111 -11.70 -3.13 -2.51
CA TYR A 111 -10.26 -3.05 -2.41
C TYR A 111 -9.67 -3.13 -3.81
N LYS A 112 -8.91 -2.10 -4.22
CA LYS A 112 -8.27 -2.05 -5.52
C LYS A 112 -6.84 -2.57 -5.42
N VAL A 113 -6.42 -3.35 -6.41
CA VAL A 113 -5.10 -3.98 -6.46
C VAL A 113 -4.29 -3.35 -7.59
N TYR A 114 -3.04 -3.05 -7.28
CA TYR A 114 -2.08 -2.46 -8.21
C TYR A 114 -0.79 -3.28 -8.24
N ALA A 115 -0.14 -3.37 -9.39
CA ALA A 115 1.17 -4.00 -9.54
C ALA A 115 2.10 -3.12 -10.37
N GLY A 116 3.38 -3.13 -10.02
CA GLY A 116 4.40 -2.35 -10.71
C GLY A 116 5.76 -2.50 -10.05
N ASN A 117 6.74 -1.73 -10.49
CA ASN A 117 8.10 -1.74 -9.92
C ASN A 117 8.30 -0.70 -8.81
N ASN A 118 7.36 0.22 -8.63
CA ASN A 118 7.32 1.18 -7.52
C ASN A 118 5.88 1.66 -7.31
N VAL A 119 5.62 2.37 -6.18
CA VAL A 119 4.27 2.79 -5.80
C VAL A 119 3.66 3.82 -6.73
N ALA A 120 4.46 4.66 -7.38
CA ALA A 120 3.98 5.74 -8.26
C ALA A 120 3.56 5.20 -9.65
N GLU A 121 4.30 4.21 -10.15
CA GLU A 121 4.09 3.61 -11.48
C GLU A 121 3.26 2.32 -11.43
N ALA A 122 2.86 1.86 -10.23
CA ALA A 122 2.01 0.70 -10.11
C ALA A 122 0.65 0.94 -10.77
N GLU A 123 0.29 0.05 -11.70
CA GLU A 123 -0.94 0.09 -12.50
C GLU A 123 -2.05 -0.72 -11.83
N TYR A 124 -3.29 -0.31 -12.05
CA TYR A 124 -4.47 -1.03 -11.59
C TYR A 124 -4.61 -2.37 -12.34
N ILE A 125 -4.71 -3.47 -11.57
CA ILE A 125 -4.81 -4.83 -12.12
C ILE A 125 -6.10 -5.56 -11.74
N GLY A 126 -6.97 -4.92 -10.97
CA GLY A 126 -8.26 -5.46 -10.57
C GLY A 126 -8.69 -5.02 -9.17
N SER A 127 -9.87 -5.44 -8.77
CA SER A 127 -10.42 -5.19 -7.44
C SER A 127 -11.17 -6.41 -6.92
N PHE A 128 -11.48 -6.40 -5.62
CA PHE A 128 -12.32 -7.38 -4.97
C PHE A 128 -13.15 -6.71 -3.87
N SER A 129 -14.33 -7.27 -3.60
CA SER A 129 -15.15 -6.86 -2.46
C SER A 129 -14.74 -7.65 -1.22
N GLN A 130 -14.62 -6.97 -0.10
CA GLN A 130 -14.34 -7.54 1.20
C GLN A 130 -15.51 -7.20 2.14
N GLU A 131 -16.01 -8.19 2.84
CA GLU A 131 -16.92 -7.98 3.96
C GLU A 131 -16.12 -7.56 5.21
N PHE A 132 -16.79 -6.95 6.20
CA PHE A 132 -16.15 -6.65 7.47
C PHE A 132 -15.57 -7.93 8.10
N GLN A 133 -14.31 -7.90 8.49
CA GLN A 133 -13.61 -9.04 9.06
C GLN A 133 -12.67 -8.61 10.17
N VAL A 134 -12.75 -9.24 11.34
CA VAL A 134 -11.74 -9.13 12.39
C VAL A 134 -10.64 -10.16 12.07
N ILE A 135 -9.46 -9.68 11.79
CA ILE A 135 -8.27 -10.52 11.50
C ILE A 135 -7.67 -11.03 12.79
N GLU A 136 -7.51 -10.12 13.77
CA GLU A 136 -6.91 -10.46 15.06
C GLU A 136 -7.40 -9.50 16.14
N GLN A 137 -7.82 -10.04 17.28
CA GLN A 137 -8.17 -9.26 18.47
C GLN A 137 -6.99 -9.31 19.43
N LEU A 138 -6.49 -8.13 19.81
CA LEU A 138 -5.37 -7.99 20.75
C LEU A 138 -5.84 -7.53 22.13
N GLU A 139 -4.98 -7.74 23.12
CA GLU A 139 -5.11 -7.11 24.43
C GLU A 139 -4.41 -5.74 24.44
N GLU A 140 -5.03 -4.76 25.06
CA GLU A 140 -4.49 -3.41 25.17
C GLU A 140 -3.41 -3.35 26.26
N ALA A 141 -2.14 -3.55 25.89
CA ALA A 141 -1.02 -3.49 26.81
C ALA A 141 -0.42 -2.08 26.96
N LEU A 142 -0.45 -1.25 25.89
CA LEU A 142 0.12 0.12 25.85
C LEU A 142 -0.86 1.03 25.15
N ALA A 143 -1.85 1.53 25.89
CA ALA A 143 -2.80 2.51 25.38
C ALA A 143 -2.16 3.90 25.25
N PRO A 144 -2.54 4.71 24.23
CA PRO A 144 -2.22 6.11 24.20
C PRO A 144 -2.79 6.83 25.44
N ILE A 145 -1.98 7.68 26.08
CA ILE A 145 -2.40 8.46 27.25
C ILE A 145 -3.23 9.67 26.80
N GLU A 146 -2.96 10.20 25.61
CA GLU A 146 -3.66 11.31 24.98
C GLU A 146 -4.31 10.86 23.67
N GLU A 147 -5.51 11.36 23.40
CA GLU A 147 -6.17 11.13 22.11
C GLU A 147 -5.39 11.82 20.98
N PHE A 148 -5.27 11.18 19.84
CA PHE A 148 -4.62 11.74 18.65
C PHE A 148 -5.54 11.66 17.43
N GLU A 149 -5.41 12.64 16.56
CA GLU A 149 -6.16 12.67 15.31
C GLU A 149 -5.50 11.78 14.25
N ARG A 150 -6.31 10.95 13.58
CA ARG A 150 -5.79 10.07 12.52
C ARG A 150 -5.46 10.84 11.26
N MET A 151 -4.35 10.51 10.64
CA MET A 151 -4.02 11.03 9.32
C MET A 151 -4.89 10.37 8.24
N HIS A 152 -5.38 11.19 7.32
CA HIS A 152 -6.09 10.75 6.13
C HIS A 152 -5.34 11.20 4.88
N PRO A 153 -5.38 10.45 3.76
CA PRO A 153 -4.85 10.92 2.50
C PRO A 153 -5.53 12.21 2.08
N VAL A 154 -4.74 13.22 1.74
CA VAL A 154 -5.27 14.48 1.19
C VAL A 154 -5.60 14.23 -0.27
N SER A 155 -6.87 14.42 -0.68
CA SER A 155 -7.25 14.38 -2.10
C SER A 155 -6.52 15.49 -2.85
N ALA A 156 -6.03 15.21 -4.06
CA ALA A 156 -5.28 16.16 -4.88
C ALA A 156 -5.99 17.51 -5.09
N ASP A 157 -7.32 17.52 -5.04
CA ASP A 157 -8.16 18.72 -5.21
C ASP A 157 -8.13 19.69 -4.00
N LYS A 158 -7.54 19.30 -2.87
CA LYS A 158 -7.39 20.15 -1.67
C LYS A 158 -5.98 20.70 -1.45
N ALA A 159 -5.00 20.30 -2.26
CA ALA A 159 -3.61 20.72 -2.07
C ALA A 159 -3.35 22.19 -2.49
N ASP A 160 -4.28 22.84 -3.22
CA ASP A 160 -4.04 24.16 -3.83
C ASP A 160 -4.56 25.36 -3.01
N ASN A 161 -5.12 25.14 -1.81
CA ASN A 161 -5.72 26.23 -1.02
C ASN A 161 -5.11 26.46 0.37
N SER A 162 -3.99 25.81 0.74
CA SER A 162 -3.39 25.97 2.08
C SER A 162 -2.13 26.87 2.16
N GLU A 163 -1.76 27.54 1.06
CA GLU A 163 -0.62 28.48 1.07
C GLU A 163 -1.02 29.97 1.21
N LYS A 164 -2.03 30.28 1.99
CA LYS A 164 -2.30 31.69 2.37
C LYS A 164 -2.80 31.78 3.81
N ASP A 165 -1.98 31.45 4.76
CA ASP A 165 -1.98 32.08 6.09
C ASP A 165 -0.66 31.80 6.82
N SER A 166 0.40 32.48 6.45
CA SER A 166 1.65 32.54 7.23
C SER A 166 1.59 33.74 8.18
N GLY A 167 0.81 33.61 9.22
CA GLY A 167 0.91 34.45 10.41
C GLY A 167 2.07 34.00 11.26
N ASP A 168 3.13 34.79 11.22
CA ASP A 168 4.24 34.92 12.16
C ASP A 168 4.03 34.23 13.53
N ASN A 169 4.80 33.16 13.79
CA ASN A 169 5.01 32.68 15.14
C ASN A 169 6.47 32.23 15.32
N THR A 170 7.30 33.20 15.71
CA THR A 170 8.67 32.98 16.17
C THR A 170 8.68 32.29 17.53
N GLY A 171 8.56 30.98 17.55
CA GLY A 171 8.76 30.12 18.72
C GLY A 171 10.22 29.65 18.78
N THR A 172 11.04 30.33 19.59
CA THR A 172 12.41 29.95 19.90
C THR A 172 12.42 28.66 20.73
N VAL A 173 12.91 27.56 20.15
CA VAL A 173 13.18 26.33 20.88
C VAL A 173 14.58 26.45 21.50
N SER A 174 14.67 26.59 22.83
CA SER A 174 15.95 26.56 23.56
C SER A 174 16.26 25.11 23.99
N TYR A 175 17.36 24.57 23.50
CA TYR A 175 17.95 23.34 24.05
C TYR A 175 18.82 23.71 25.25
N THR A 176 18.49 23.24 26.44
CA THR A 176 19.40 23.25 27.61
C THR A 176 20.15 21.92 27.66
N HIS A 177 21.45 22.02 27.83
CA HIS A 177 22.41 20.92 28.02
C HIS A 177 22.15 20.13 29.30
#